data_fbfbfa2561607b3da5021552b8060e69
#
_entry.id   fbfbfa2561607b3da5021552b8060e69
#
_cell.length_a   1.000
_cell.length_b   1.000
_cell.length_c   1.000
_cell.angle_alpha   90.00
_cell.angle_beta   90.00
_cell.angle_gamma   90.00
#
_symmetry.space_group_name_H-M   'P 1'
#
loop_
_entity.id
_entity.type
_entity.pdbx_description
1 polymer ?
#
loop_
_entity_poly.entity_id
_entity_poly.type
_entity_poly.pdbx_seq_one_letter_code
_entity_poly.pdbx_strand_id
1 'polypeptide(L)'
;MIVGMAIKTLSEVEVNYWASNQHEFNGVTSLKRIFGMERQYFNAEFAYMSDKGIERKGRGTLTWYDARENHPYRTEYRLYYDSSMPLEKASAGDTLLITMDSDGLVNVIIIARGT
;
A
#
# COMPACT_ATOMS: atom_id res chain seq x y z
N MET A 1 18.19 -6.84 -1.68
CA MET A 1 18.24 -5.99 -2.89
C MET A 1 16.82 -5.61 -3.27
N ILE A 2 16.58 -4.33 -3.49
CA ILE A 2 15.28 -3.84 -3.95
C ILE A 2 15.12 -4.17 -5.43
N VAL A 3 14.03 -4.85 -5.77
CA VAL A 3 13.73 -5.24 -7.16
C VAL A 3 12.50 -4.54 -7.71
N GLY A 4 11.77 -3.82 -6.88
CA GLY A 4 10.62 -3.02 -7.32
C GLY A 4 10.35 -1.86 -6.39
N MET A 5 9.84 -0.76 -6.94
CA MET A 5 9.53 0.45 -6.19
C MET A 5 8.34 1.16 -6.84
N ALA A 6 7.45 1.68 -6.00
CA ALA A 6 6.34 2.50 -6.46
C ALA A 6 6.09 3.64 -5.47
N ILE A 7 5.69 4.77 -5.99
CA ILE A 7 5.34 5.96 -5.19
C ILE A 7 3.99 6.45 -5.66
N LYS A 8 3.13 6.77 -4.71
CA LYS A 8 1.86 7.42 -5.04
C LYS A 8 1.44 8.35 -3.90
N THR A 9 0.54 9.28 -4.20
CA THR A 9 -0.08 10.16 -3.21
C THR A 9 -1.35 9.50 -2.69
N LEU A 10 -1.51 9.47 -1.36
CA LEU A 10 -2.70 8.88 -0.76
C LEU A 10 -3.93 9.75 -0.98
N SER A 11 -5.05 9.10 -1.27
CA SER A 11 -6.34 9.75 -1.45
C SER A 11 -7.16 9.71 -0.15
N GLU A 12 -8.23 10.50 -0.10
CA GLU A 12 -9.16 10.53 1.03
C GLU A 12 -9.73 9.13 1.32
N VAL A 13 -10.16 8.42 0.30
CA VAL A 13 -10.75 7.08 0.46
C VAL A 13 -9.75 6.10 1.05
N GLU A 14 -8.50 6.22 0.66
CA GLU A 14 -7.45 5.30 1.12
C GLU A 14 -7.09 5.51 2.58
N VAL A 15 -7.19 6.73 3.09
CA VAL A 15 -6.83 7.03 4.49
C VAL A 15 -8.03 6.98 5.44
N ASN A 16 -9.23 7.17 4.96
CA ASN A 16 -10.46 7.15 5.77
C ASN A 16 -11.08 5.76 5.81
N TYR A 17 -10.27 4.74 6.07
CA TYR A 17 -10.71 3.35 6.03
C TYR A 17 -11.83 3.06 7.05
N TRP A 18 -11.87 3.78 8.18
CA TRP A 18 -12.92 3.59 9.19
C TRP A 18 -14.29 4.04 8.69
N ALA A 19 -14.33 5.03 7.78
CA ALA A 19 -15.56 5.51 7.20
C ALA A 19 -16.03 4.67 6.01
N SER A 20 -15.07 4.20 5.20
CA SER A 20 -15.33 3.37 4.02
C SER A 20 -15.29 1.88 4.30
N ASN A 21 -14.74 1.48 5.44
CA ASN A 21 -14.48 0.09 5.82
C ASN A 21 -13.57 -0.63 4.83
N GLN A 22 -12.66 0.11 4.21
CA GLN A 22 -11.71 -0.43 3.25
C GLN A 22 -10.28 -0.28 3.76
N HIS A 23 -9.54 -1.38 3.80
CA HIS A 23 -8.11 -1.41 4.13
C HIS A 23 -7.32 -1.67 2.85
N GLU A 24 -7.48 -0.78 1.85
CA GLU A 24 -6.95 -1.03 0.51
C GLU A 24 -6.36 0.23 -0.11
N PHE A 25 -5.25 0.04 -0.83
CA PHE A 25 -4.71 1.06 -1.71
C PHE A 25 -5.12 0.76 -3.15
N ASN A 26 -5.44 1.81 -3.89
CA ASN A 26 -5.78 1.66 -5.30
C ASN A 26 -4.56 1.22 -6.11
N GLY A 27 -4.76 0.23 -6.98
CA GLY A 27 -3.71 -0.35 -7.80
C GLY A 27 -3.39 0.49 -9.01
N VAL A 28 -2.51 1.46 -8.84
CA VAL A 28 -2.02 2.28 -9.95
C VAL A 28 -1.00 1.50 -10.79
N THR A 29 -0.67 2.03 -11.95
CA THR A 29 0.22 1.36 -12.90
C THR A 29 1.56 0.94 -12.29
N SER A 30 2.17 1.79 -11.46
CA SER A 30 3.44 1.47 -10.82
C SER A 30 3.34 0.27 -9.88
N LEU A 31 2.21 0.08 -9.20
CA LEU A 31 1.97 -1.10 -8.37
C LEU A 31 1.80 -2.36 -9.21
N LYS A 32 1.14 -2.25 -10.36
CA LYS A 32 1.00 -3.38 -11.27
C LYS A 32 2.35 -3.86 -11.79
N ARG A 33 3.30 -2.97 -11.97
CA ARG A 33 4.66 -3.33 -12.40
C ARG A 33 5.38 -4.15 -11.34
N ILE A 34 5.11 -3.89 -10.06
CA ILE A 34 5.71 -4.64 -8.95
C ILE A 34 5.02 -5.99 -8.77
N PHE A 35 3.69 -6.00 -8.70
CA PHE A 35 2.91 -7.15 -8.25
C PHE A 35 2.35 -8.00 -9.39
N GLY A 36 2.31 -7.47 -10.60
CA GLY A 36 1.84 -8.22 -11.76
C GLY A 36 0.33 -8.26 -11.90
N MET A 37 -0.17 -9.32 -12.50
CA MET A 37 -1.57 -9.45 -12.89
C MET A 37 -2.34 -10.50 -12.08
N GLU A 38 -1.66 -11.29 -11.27
CA GLU A 38 -2.26 -12.39 -10.52
C GLU A 38 -2.44 -12.03 -9.06
N ARG A 39 -3.39 -12.70 -8.41
CA ARG A 39 -3.58 -12.58 -6.97
C ARG A 39 -2.34 -13.11 -6.25
N GLN A 40 -1.80 -12.32 -5.33
CA GLN A 40 -0.60 -12.69 -4.59
C GLN A 40 -0.69 -12.21 -3.15
N TYR A 41 0.06 -12.89 -2.28
CA TYR A 41 0.14 -12.57 -0.85
C TYR A 41 1.60 -12.31 -0.50
N PHE A 42 1.83 -11.28 0.33
CA PHE A 42 3.17 -10.89 0.73
C PHE A 42 3.22 -10.60 2.22
N ASN A 43 4.37 -10.90 2.83
CA ASN A 43 4.71 -10.35 4.14
C ASN A 43 5.18 -8.91 3.94
N ALA A 44 4.84 -8.05 4.89
CA ALA A 44 5.15 -6.63 4.76
C ALA A 44 5.61 -6.03 6.08
N GLU A 45 6.47 -5.04 5.98
CA GLU A 45 6.82 -4.15 7.07
C GLU A 45 6.26 -2.78 6.75
N PHE A 46 5.62 -2.17 7.74
CA PHE A 46 4.94 -0.87 7.60
C PHE A 46 5.65 0.17 8.45
N ALA A 47 5.73 1.39 7.94
CA ALA A 47 6.27 2.53 8.69
C ALA A 47 5.52 3.82 8.34
N TYR A 48 5.38 4.70 9.31
CA TYR A 48 4.92 6.07 9.11
C TYR A 48 6.06 7.00 9.50
N MET A 49 6.46 7.88 8.62
CA MET A 49 7.59 8.78 8.78
C MET A 49 7.17 10.24 8.64
N SER A 50 7.80 11.10 9.43
CA SER A 50 7.66 12.54 9.31
C SER A 50 9.04 13.19 9.44
N ASP A 51 9.10 14.52 9.54
CA ASP A 51 10.33 15.25 9.78
C ASP A 51 10.97 14.89 11.15
N LYS A 52 10.21 14.23 12.01
CA LYS A 52 10.69 13.72 13.29
C LYS A 52 11.26 12.31 13.22
N GLY A 53 11.29 11.71 12.02
CA GLY A 53 11.75 10.36 11.81
C GLY A 53 10.61 9.35 11.75
N ILE A 54 10.91 8.10 12.11
CA ILE A 54 9.91 7.03 12.10
C ILE A 54 9.05 7.15 13.35
N GLU A 55 7.76 7.40 13.19
CA GLU A 55 6.83 7.57 14.31
C GLU A 55 6.03 6.31 14.63
N ARG A 56 5.81 5.44 13.64
CA ARG A 56 5.09 4.18 13.81
C ARG A 56 5.74 3.10 12.97
N LYS A 57 5.70 1.87 13.47
CA LYS A 57 6.14 0.67 12.76
C LYS A 57 5.18 -0.47 13.01
N GLY A 58 5.12 -1.40 12.07
CA GLY A 58 4.33 -2.60 12.22
C GLY A 58 4.74 -3.66 11.22
N ARG A 59 4.23 -4.88 11.42
CA ARG A 59 4.39 -5.98 10.48
C ARG A 59 3.02 -6.57 10.19
N GLY A 60 2.84 -7.06 8.99
CA GLY A 60 1.59 -7.66 8.61
C GLY A 60 1.67 -8.29 7.24
N THR A 61 0.53 -8.39 6.59
CA THR A 61 0.41 -9.02 5.29
C THR A 61 -0.29 -8.12 4.31
N LEU A 62 0.02 -8.34 3.03
CA LEU A 62 -0.61 -7.67 1.90
C LEU A 62 -1.23 -8.70 0.98
N THR A 63 -2.36 -8.37 0.39
CA THR A 63 -2.97 -9.14 -0.68
C THR A 63 -3.14 -8.24 -1.90
N TRP A 64 -2.54 -8.65 -3.01
CA TRP A 64 -2.73 -7.99 -4.30
C TRP A 64 -3.77 -8.76 -5.09
N TYR A 65 -4.80 -8.09 -5.57
CA TYR A 65 -5.88 -8.77 -6.27
C TYR A 65 -6.64 -7.81 -7.18
N ASP A 66 -7.38 -8.40 -8.12
CA ASP A 66 -8.30 -7.67 -8.98
C ASP A 66 -9.69 -7.71 -8.35
N ALA A 67 -10.18 -6.57 -7.88
CA ALA A 67 -11.50 -6.48 -7.25
C ALA A 67 -12.64 -6.77 -8.22
N ARG A 68 -12.36 -6.79 -9.52
CA ARG A 68 -13.32 -7.11 -10.57
C ARG A 68 -12.94 -8.37 -11.37
N GLU A 69 -12.30 -9.33 -10.71
CA GLU A 69 -11.78 -10.52 -11.37
C GLU A 69 -12.84 -11.33 -12.10
N ASN A 70 -14.10 -11.21 -11.70
CA ASN A 70 -15.22 -11.89 -12.37
C ASN A 70 -15.88 -11.05 -13.46
N HIS A 71 -15.39 -9.82 -13.66
CA HIS A 71 -15.95 -8.95 -14.71
C HIS A 71 -15.23 -9.22 -16.04
N PRO A 72 -15.97 -9.46 -17.14
CA PRO A 72 -15.34 -9.90 -18.41
C PRO A 72 -14.50 -8.82 -19.10
N TYR A 73 -14.74 -7.53 -18.81
CA TYR A 73 -14.10 -6.43 -19.56
C TYR A 73 -13.35 -5.43 -18.72
N ARG A 74 -13.39 -5.53 -17.38
CA ARG A 74 -12.76 -4.55 -16.48
C ARG A 74 -11.88 -5.21 -15.45
N THR A 75 -10.78 -4.55 -15.15
CA THR A 75 -9.92 -4.90 -14.04
C THR A 75 -9.85 -3.72 -13.09
N GLU A 76 -9.72 -4.01 -11.79
CA GLU A 76 -9.53 -3.00 -10.77
C GLU A 76 -8.66 -3.58 -9.69
N TYR A 77 -7.35 -3.36 -9.81
CA TYR A 77 -6.40 -3.92 -8.87
C TYR A 77 -6.38 -3.11 -7.57
N ARG A 78 -6.24 -3.81 -6.47
CA ARG A 78 -6.14 -3.22 -5.14
C ARG A 78 -5.11 -3.96 -4.31
N LEU A 79 -4.44 -3.21 -3.43
CA LEU A 79 -3.52 -3.75 -2.45
C LEU A 79 -4.18 -3.68 -1.09
N TYR A 80 -4.69 -4.82 -0.62
CA TYR A 80 -5.32 -4.95 0.69
C TYR A 80 -4.25 -5.14 1.75
N TYR A 81 -4.37 -4.42 2.86
CA TYR A 81 -3.49 -4.56 4.01
C TYR A 81 -4.29 -4.94 5.24
N ASP A 82 -3.66 -5.67 6.17
CA ASP A 82 -4.32 -6.02 7.42
C ASP A 82 -4.27 -4.83 8.41
N SER A 83 -4.85 -5.01 9.59
CA SER A 83 -4.99 -3.95 10.58
C SER A 83 -3.68 -3.52 11.24
N SER A 84 -2.55 -4.19 10.92
CA SER A 84 -1.24 -3.82 11.45
C SER A 84 -0.69 -2.53 10.85
N MET A 85 -1.24 -2.09 9.72
CA MET A 85 -0.78 -0.89 9.04
C MET A 85 -1.02 0.35 9.88
N PRO A 86 0.00 1.19 10.16
CA PRO A 86 -0.17 2.39 10.98
C PRO A 86 -0.81 3.55 10.21
N LEU A 87 -1.99 3.32 9.67
CA LEU A 87 -2.71 4.29 8.84
C LEU A 87 -3.45 5.36 9.62
N GLU A 88 -3.64 5.17 10.92
CA GLU A 88 -4.37 6.13 11.74
C GLU A 88 -3.76 7.53 11.76
N LYS A 89 -2.45 7.62 11.48
CA LYS A 89 -1.74 8.90 11.36
C LYS A 89 -1.72 9.46 9.95
N ALA A 90 -2.06 8.68 8.96
CA ALA A 90 -1.99 9.09 7.56
C ALA A 90 -3.08 10.09 7.22
N SER A 91 -2.78 11.00 6.31
CA SER A 91 -3.72 12.00 5.79
C SER A 91 -3.68 11.98 4.27
N ALA A 92 -4.80 12.40 3.67
CA ALA A 92 -4.83 12.59 2.22
C ALA A 92 -3.71 13.57 1.81
N GLY A 93 -3.00 13.25 0.75
CA GLY A 93 -1.85 14.04 0.33
C GLY A 93 -0.51 13.53 0.82
N ASP A 94 -0.48 12.61 1.79
CA ASP A 94 0.75 11.95 2.21
C ASP A 94 1.26 11.06 1.09
N THR A 95 2.57 10.79 1.11
CA THR A 95 3.21 9.94 0.09
C THR A 95 3.26 8.50 0.56
N LEU A 96 2.85 7.58 -0.30
CA LEU A 96 3.01 6.14 -0.10
C LEU A 96 4.19 5.66 -0.94
N LEU A 97 5.18 5.07 -0.29
CA LEU A 97 6.33 4.45 -0.93
C LEU A 97 6.26 2.95 -0.67
N ILE A 98 6.29 2.16 -1.73
CA ILE A 98 6.30 0.70 -1.64
C ILE A 98 7.54 0.18 -2.32
N THR A 99 8.28 -0.68 -1.62
CA THR A 99 9.44 -1.36 -2.19
C THR A 99 9.28 -2.86 -2.01
N MET A 100 9.82 -3.62 -2.95
CA MET A 100 9.87 -5.09 -2.87
C MET A 100 11.31 -5.54 -2.95
N ASP A 101 11.72 -6.39 -2.02
CA ASP A 101 13.03 -7.01 -2.03
C ASP A 101 13.04 -8.29 -2.86
N SER A 102 14.22 -8.72 -3.24
CA SER A 102 14.40 -9.95 -4.02
C SER A 102 13.93 -11.22 -3.31
N ASP A 103 13.78 -11.17 -1.98
CA ASP A 103 13.24 -12.27 -1.17
C ASP A 103 11.72 -12.22 -1.03
N GLY A 104 11.08 -11.23 -1.65
CA GLY A 104 9.62 -11.09 -1.61
C GLY A 104 9.07 -10.26 -0.46
N LEU A 105 9.93 -9.74 0.41
CA LEU A 105 9.47 -8.83 1.47
C LEU A 105 9.08 -7.49 0.89
N VAL A 106 7.94 -6.97 1.30
CA VAL A 106 7.44 -5.67 0.86
C VAL A 106 7.55 -4.67 2.01
N ASN A 107 8.09 -3.49 1.73
CA ASN A 107 8.10 -2.37 2.67
C ASN A 107 7.05 -1.36 2.22
N VAL A 108 6.19 -0.97 3.15
CA VAL A 108 5.14 0.02 2.92
C VAL A 108 5.42 1.21 3.84
N ILE A 109 5.81 2.32 3.25
CA ILE A 109 6.23 3.50 4.00
C ILE A 109 5.31 4.65 3.65
N ILE A 110 4.71 5.27 4.68
CA ILE A 110 3.92 6.48 4.51
C ILE A 110 4.77 7.64 4.99
N ILE A 111 4.93 8.64 4.12
CA ILE A 111 5.72 9.83 4.41
C ILE A 111 4.76 11.01 4.53
N ALA A 112 4.74 11.64 5.68
CA ALA A 112 3.84 12.76 5.96
C ALA A 112 4.08 13.91 4.99
N ARG A 113 2.97 14.51 4.53
CA ARG A 113 3.03 15.67 3.64
C ARG A 113 3.74 16.83 4.35
N GLY A 114 4.59 17.52 3.59
CA GLY A 114 5.35 18.66 4.12
C GLY A 114 6.66 18.27 4.81
N THR A 115 7.02 16.99 4.67
CA THR A 115 8.27 16.47 5.28
C THR A 115 9.43 16.51 4.30
#